data_74a71b06c71c38e27f87562cbc337e22
#
_entry.id   74a71b06c71c38e27f87562cbc337e22
#
_cell.length_a   1.000
_cell.length_b   1.000
_cell.length_c   1.000
_cell.angle_alpha   90.00
_cell.angle_beta   90.00
_cell.angle_gamma   90.00
#
_symmetry.space_group_name_H-M   'P 1'
#
loop_
_entity.id
_entity.type
_entity.pdbx_description
1 polymer ?
#
loop_
_entity_poly.entity_id
_entity_poly.type
_entity_poly.pdbx_seq_one_letter_code
_entity_poly.pdbx_strand_id
1 'polypeptide(L)'
;MKNPLVSIIIPVYNGSNFMREAIDSALAQTYPNIEILVVNDGSTDNTREIALSYGDKIRYFEKENGGVATALNLAIREMKGEYFSWLSHDDWYTPDKVEAEMEALRACGDMHRAVFSDCDFVQYPSGKRYRMHNLRYGKSLVETGWFAVAMGLISGCTLLIPKSYFDKFGVFDESVRAVNDYEQWFRMFKDRKLVYVDRSLVKSRVHERQVTVTYDGMQEEEKELWGWIMEGLRDVGMERSGISPYLFYSMLLPRFACRKGWHRAVKALRDVLFLLKEPADGEERRAQLKCKIFSESEDVYVYCAGRISRRLIASLRWRGIFVDGVTDSNAALWGEHIAGISCVPPSELPKDARIIVANQYYGEIMAQLQSQGFTHVESYDIWDYDLLMTPIKKELCEVLS
;
A
#
# COMPACT_ATOMS: atom_id res chain seq x y z
N MET A 1 -17.94 -26.79 -12.19
CA MET A 1 -17.23 -25.74 -12.93
C MET A 1 -15.77 -26.14 -13.05
N LYS A 2 -15.12 -25.81 -14.18
CA LYS A 2 -13.69 -26.13 -14.39
C LYS A 2 -12.86 -25.30 -13.38
N ASN A 3 -11.89 -25.92 -12.70
CA ASN A 3 -10.93 -25.20 -11.87
C ASN A 3 -9.74 -24.81 -12.76
N PRO A 4 -9.61 -23.52 -13.20
CA PRO A 4 -8.47 -23.09 -14.02
C PRO A 4 -7.15 -23.31 -13.28
N LEU A 5 -6.08 -23.57 -14.03
CA LEU A 5 -4.75 -23.72 -13.44
C LEU A 5 -4.21 -22.36 -12.99
N VAL A 6 -3.72 -22.29 -11.76
CA VAL A 6 -3.04 -21.12 -11.19
C VAL A 6 -1.56 -21.38 -11.05
N SER A 7 -0.73 -20.53 -11.62
CA SER A 7 0.72 -20.57 -11.45
C SER A 7 1.12 -19.67 -10.29
N ILE A 8 1.62 -20.26 -9.21
CA ILE A 8 2.24 -19.55 -8.09
C ILE A 8 3.73 -19.39 -8.42
N ILE A 9 4.18 -18.15 -8.53
CA ILE A 9 5.53 -17.80 -8.96
C ILE A 9 6.30 -17.25 -7.76
N ILE A 10 7.45 -17.88 -7.48
CA ILE A 10 8.33 -17.52 -6.37
C ILE A 10 9.70 -17.12 -6.93
N PRO A 11 9.91 -15.80 -7.22
CA PRO A 11 11.24 -15.30 -7.53
C PRO A 11 12.10 -15.29 -6.26
N VAL A 12 13.35 -15.72 -6.37
CA VAL A 12 14.24 -15.80 -5.22
C VAL A 12 15.66 -15.37 -5.56
N TYR A 13 16.25 -14.52 -4.72
CA TYR A 13 17.67 -14.18 -4.73
C TYR A 13 18.20 -14.18 -3.30
N ASN A 14 19.17 -15.06 -3.00
CA ASN A 14 19.73 -15.28 -1.66
C ASN A 14 18.66 -15.46 -0.57
N GLY A 15 17.69 -16.36 -0.85
CA GLY A 15 16.51 -16.58 -0.06
C GLY A 15 16.54 -17.78 0.87
N SER A 16 17.71 -18.36 1.15
CA SER A 16 17.84 -19.61 1.93
C SER A 16 17.24 -19.54 3.34
N ASN A 17 17.06 -18.35 3.88
CA ASN A 17 16.50 -18.08 5.21
C ASN A 17 14.98 -18.22 5.30
N PHE A 18 14.22 -17.91 4.23
CA PHE A 18 12.75 -17.83 4.29
C PHE A 18 12.04 -18.65 3.21
N MET A 19 12.69 -18.98 2.08
CA MET A 19 12.02 -19.60 0.93
C MET A 19 11.31 -20.91 1.21
N ARG A 20 11.73 -21.68 2.23
CA ARG A 20 11.02 -22.92 2.62
C ARG A 20 9.60 -22.62 3.08
N GLU A 21 9.41 -21.59 3.91
CA GLU A 21 8.09 -21.18 4.38
C GLU A 21 7.20 -20.71 3.22
N ALA A 22 7.76 -19.97 2.27
CA ALA A 22 7.05 -19.56 1.06
C ALA A 22 6.60 -20.76 0.22
N ILE A 23 7.53 -21.69 -0.10
CA ILE A 23 7.20 -22.88 -0.91
C ILE A 23 6.20 -23.78 -0.18
N ASP A 24 6.38 -24.04 1.12
CA ASP A 24 5.49 -24.87 1.92
C ASP A 24 4.08 -24.27 1.98
N SER A 25 3.95 -22.93 2.10
CA SER A 25 2.67 -22.25 2.08
C SER A 25 1.97 -22.34 0.72
N ALA A 26 2.73 -22.32 -0.37
CA ALA A 26 2.21 -22.52 -1.71
C ALA A 26 1.74 -23.96 -1.93
N LEU A 27 2.49 -24.96 -1.43
CA LEU A 27 2.11 -26.38 -1.48
C LEU A 27 0.89 -26.70 -0.61
N ALA A 28 0.65 -25.93 0.45
CA ALA A 28 -0.47 -26.10 1.37
C ALA A 28 -1.79 -25.46 0.89
N GLN A 29 -1.84 -24.90 -0.33
CA GLN A 29 -3.07 -24.29 -0.83
C GLN A 29 -4.20 -25.32 -0.98
N THR A 30 -5.40 -24.93 -0.53
CA THR A 30 -6.62 -25.75 -0.64
C THR A 30 -7.16 -25.82 -2.06
N TYR A 31 -6.84 -24.84 -2.90
CA TYR A 31 -7.23 -24.86 -4.31
C TYR A 31 -6.50 -25.97 -5.07
N PRO A 32 -7.23 -26.90 -5.74
CA PRO A 32 -6.64 -28.16 -6.17
C PRO A 32 -5.79 -28.08 -7.44
N ASN A 33 -5.93 -27.05 -8.25
CA ASN A 33 -5.27 -26.95 -9.57
C ASN A 33 -4.24 -25.83 -9.59
N ILE A 34 -3.06 -26.10 -9.03
CA ILE A 34 -1.93 -25.17 -8.96
C ILE A 34 -0.67 -25.79 -9.58
N GLU A 35 0.22 -24.95 -10.07
CA GLU A 35 1.64 -25.25 -10.27
C GLU A 35 2.47 -24.21 -9.52
N ILE A 36 3.67 -24.57 -9.09
CA ILE A 36 4.59 -23.69 -8.38
C ILE A 36 5.87 -23.58 -9.20
N LEU A 37 6.23 -22.35 -9.57
CA LEU A 37 7.46 -22.04 -10.27
C LEU A 37 8.40 -21.28 -9.33
N VAL A 38 9.56 -21.85 -9.03
CA VAL A 38 10.62 -21.19 -8.27
C VAL A 38 11.69 -20.76 -9.26
N VAL A 39 11.95 -19.44 -9.30
CA VAL A 39 12.96 -18.86 -10.20
C VAL A 39 14.10 -18.27 -9.38
N ASN A 40 15.23 -18.96 -9.40
CA ASN A 40 16.47 -18.52 -8.77
C ASN A 40 17.18 -17.49 -9.66
N ASP A 41 17.26 -16.26 -9.17
CA ASP A 41 17.88 -15.13 -9.86
C ASP A 41 19.38 -15.02 -9.55
N GLY A 42 20.11 -16.14 -9.69
CA GLY A 42 21.57 -16.18 -9.54
C GLY A 42 22.04 -16.09 -8.08
N SER A 43 21.35 -16.79 -7.16
CA SER A 43 21.73 -16.83 -5.75
C SER A 43 23.11 -17.46 -5.54
N THR A 44 23.80 -17.00 -4.50
CA THR A 44 25.13 -17.48 -4.08
C THR A 44 25.11 -18.23 -2.74
N ASP A 45 23.94 -18.32 -2.12
CA ASP A 45 23.68 -19.09 -0.89
C ASP A 45 23.07 -20.47 -1.19
N ASN A 46 22.55 -21.16 -0.20
CA ASN A 46 21.96 -22.50 -0.34
C ASN A 46 20.56 -22.52 -1.00
N THR A 47 20.16 -21.43 -1.68
CA THR A 47 18.85 -21.32 -2.35
C THR A 47 18.63 -22.48 -3.34
N ARG A 48 19.63 -22.80 -4.15
CA ARG A 48 19.54 -23.88 -5.15
C ARG A 48 19.28 -25.22 -4.52
N GLU A 49 20.05 -25.60 -3.51
CA GLU A 49 19.93 -26.89 -2.80
C GLU A 49 18.56 -27.02 -2.14
N ILE A 50 18.07 -25.92 -1.56
CA ILE A 50 16.75 -25.89 -0.96
C ILE A 50 15.67 -26.12 -2.02
N ALA A 51 15.70 -25.41 -3.14
CA ALA A 51 14.73 -25.57 -4.21
C ALA A 51 14.73 -27.00 -4.76
N LEU A 52 15.91 -27.56 -5.07
CA LEU A 52 16.04 -28.91 -5.59
C LEU A 52 15.57 -29.98 -4.62
N SER A 53 15.58 -29.73 -3.30
CA SER A 53 15.07 -30.66 -2.30
C SER A 53 13.55 -30.91 -2.37
N TYR A 54 12.79 -30.05 -3.08
CA TYR A 54 11.35 -30.24 -3.29
C TYR A 54 11.00 -31.19 -4.46
N GLY A 55 11.99 -31.52 -5.31
CA GLY A 55 11.80 -32.43 -6.44
C GLY A 55 10.66 -31.99 -7.37
N ASP A 56 9.83 -32.95 -7.76
CA ASP A 56 8.73 -32.73 -8.73
C ASP A 56 7.54 -31.93 -8.17
N LYS A 57 7.58 -31.51 -6.90
CA LYS A 57 6.53 -30.67 -6.29
C LYS A 57 6.54 -29.24 -6.82
N ILE A 58 7.68 -28.80 -7.36
CA ILE A 58 7.87 -27.47 -7.94
C ILE A 58 8.55 -27.57 -9.31
N ARG A 59 8.38 -26.54 -10.12
CA ARG A 59 9.18 -26.35 -11.34
C ARG A 59 10.27 -25.33 -11.01
N TYR A 60 11.52 -25.77 -11.05
CA TYR A 60 12.68 -24.93 -10.73
C TYR A 60 13.34 -24.39 -12.01
N PHE A 61 13.64 -23.12 -12.00
CA PHE A 61 14.40 -22.41 -13.03
C PHE A 61 15.53 -21.63 -12.37
N GLU A 62 16.62 -21.47 -13.10
CA GLU A 62 17.78 -20.70 -12.65
C GLU A 62 18.29 -19.81 -13.79
N LYS A 63 18.72 -18.61 -13.45
CA LYS A 63 19.28 -17.64 -14.39
C LYS A 63 20.36 -16.78 -13.70
N GLU A 64 21.17 -16.08 -14.47
CA GLU A 64 22.05 -15.05 -13.94
C GLU A 64 21.24 -13.93 -13.29
N ASN A 65 21.81 -13.30 -12.22
CA ASN A 65 21.12 -12.23 -11.52
C ASN A 65 20.80 -11.05 -12.45
N GLY A 66 19.54 -10.70 -12.51
CA GLY A 66 19.02 -9.58 -13.30
C GLY A 66 17.92 -8.80 -12.59
N GLY A 67 17.61 -9.15 -11.33
CA GLY A 67 16.56 -8.54 -10.53
C GLY A 67 15.20 -9.21 -10.67
N VAL A 68 14.29 -8.88 -9.75
CA VAL A 68 12.99 -9.55 -9.60
C VAL A 68 12.14 -9.50 -10.87
N ALA A 69 12.18 -8.40 -11.65
CA ALA A 69 11.45 -8.27 -12.90
C ALA A 69 11.85 -9.34 -13.91
N THR A 70 13.17 -9.59 -14.06
CA THR A 70 13.67 -10.60 -15.00
C THR A 70 13.28 -12.01 -14.61
N ALA A 71 13.25 -12.31 -13.29
CA ALA A 71 12.82 -13.60 -12.75
C ALA A 71 11.31 -13.81 -12.96
N LEU A 72 10.49 -12.78 -12.67
CA LEU A 72 9.05 -12.81 -12.92
C LEU A 72 8.76 -12.98 -14.42
N ASN A 73 9.46 -12.27 -15.30
CA ASN A 73 9.29 -12.37 -16.74
C ASN A 73 9.67 -13.76 -17.28
N LEU A 74 10.71 -14.38 -16.75
CA LEU A 74 11.02 -15.77 -17.06
C LEU A 74 9.85 -16.69 -16.67
N ALA A 75 9.35 -16.54 -15.45
CA ALA A 75 8.23 -17.36 -14.98
C ALA A 75 6.95 -17.14 -15.78
N ILE A 76 6.63 -15.90 -16.20
CA ILE A 76 5.47 -15.59 -17.04
C ILE A 76 5.56 -16.30 -18.39
N ARG A 77 6.75 -16.41 -18.98
CA ARG A 77 6.96 -17.19 -20.23
C ARG A 77 6.75 -18.69 -20.01
N GLU A 78 7.21 -19.22 -18.87
CA GLU A 78 7.21 -20.65 -18.53
C GLU A 78 5.91 -21.16 -17.89
N MET A 79 5.06 -20.26 -17.36
CA MET A 79 3.83 -20.63 -16.69
C MET A 79 2.83 -21.28 -17.65
N LYS A 80 2.16 -22.33 -17.16
CA LYS A 80 1.10 -23.04 -17.88
C LYS A 80 -0.29 -22.61 -17.40
N GLY A 81 -0.36 -21.96 -16.23
CA GLY A 81 -1.61 -21.51 -15.63
C GLY A 81 -2.33 -20.41 -16.41
N GLU A 82 -3.64 -20.41 -16.29
CA GLU A 82 -4.51 -19.35 -16.78
C GLU A 82 -4.43 -18.08 -15.92
N TYR A 83 -3.94 -18.23 -14.68
CA TYR A 83 -3.76 -17.16 -13.71
C TYR A 83 -2.34 -17.15 -13.15
N PHE A 84 -1.83 -15.95 -12.95
CA PHE A 84 -0.57 -15.62 -12.31
C PHE A 84 -0.82 -15.22 -10.87
N SER A 85 -0.04 -15.75 -9.93
CA SER A 85 -0.01 -15.34 -8.52
C SER A 85 1.44 -15.25 -8.07
N TRP A 86 1.87 -14.08 -7.63
CA TRP A 86 3.25 -13.85 -7.16
C TRP A 86 3.33 -14.07 -5.65
N LEU A 87 4.31 -14.84 -5.21
CA LEU A 87 4.69 -14.98 -3.81
C LEU A 87 6.18 -14.66 -3.66
N SER A 88 6.52 -13.61 -2.93
CA SER A 88 7.92 -13.31 -2.58
C SER A 88 8.50 -14.41 -1.70
N HIS A 89 9.78 -14.70 -1.85
CA HIS A 89 10.44 -15.81 -1.12
C HIS A 89 10.50 -15.60 0.39
N ASP A 90 10.25 -14.39 0.88
CA ASP A 90 10.24 -13.97 2.28
C ASP A 90 8.83 -13.83 2.88
N ASP A 91 7.78 -14.02 2.06
CA ASP A 91 6.37 -13.95 2.44
C ASP A 91 5.73 -15.35 2.48
N TRP A 92 4.50 -15.46 2.97
CA TRP A 92 3.72 -16.69 2.90
C TRP A 92 2.22 -16.45 2.75
N TYR A 93 1.55 -17.40 2.12
CA TYR A 93 0.11 -17.41 1.92
C TYR A 93 -0.65 -18.05 3.09
N THR A 94 -1.90 -17.64 3.31
CA THR A 94 -2.84 -18.48 4.06
C THR A 94 -3.24 -19.70 3.21
N PRO A 95 -3.60 -20.84 3.80
CA PRO A 95 -3.91 -22.06 3.04
C PRO A 95 -5.02 -21.90 2.00
N ASP A 96 -5.92 -20.97 2.20
CA ASP A 96 -7.11 -20.73 1.36
C ASP A 96 -7.01 -19.49 0.46
N LYS A 97 -5.79 -18.93 0.26
CA LYS A 97 -5.61 -17.68 -0.51
C LYS A 97 -6.12 -17.84 -1.94
N VAL A 98 -5.64 -18.83 -2.67
CA VAL A 98 -6.02 -19.01 -4.08
C VAL A 98 -7.50 -19.39 -4.20
N GLU A 99 -8.01 -20.23 -3.30
CA GLU A 99 -9.42 -20.64 -3.31
C GLU A 99 -10.36 -19.45 -3.09
N ALA A 100 -10.10 -18.63 -2.07
CA ALA A 100 -10.90 -17.44 -1.75
C ALA A 100 -10.93 -16.42 -2.90
N GLU A 101 -9.81 -16.22 -3.59
CA GLU A 101 -9.72 -15.33 -4.75
C GLU A 101 -10.47 -15.89 -5.95
N MET A 102 -10.35 -17.19 -6.22
CA MET A 102 -11.10 -17.86 -7.29
C MET A 102 -12.61 -17.88 -7.02
N GLU A 103 -13.03 -18.03 -5.76
CA GLU A 103 -14.43 -17.93 -5.35
C GLU A 103 -14.97 -16.49 -5.57
N ALA A 104 -14.19 -15.47 -5.21
CA ALA A 104 -14.56 -14.07 -5.46
C ALA A 104 -14.74 -13.77 -6.95
N LEU A 105 -13.87 -14.32 -7.82
CA LEU A 105 -14.02 -14.22 -9.28
C LEU A 105 -15.30 -14.89 -9.77
N ARG A 106 -15.62 -16.10 -9.30
CA ARG A 106 -16.86 -16.79 -9.66
C ARG A 106 -18.08 -15.98 -9.20
N ALA A 107 -18.03 -15.44 -8.00
CA ALA A 107 -19.12 -14.64 -7.42
C ALA A 107 -19.35 -13.33 -8.18
N CYS A 108 -18.28 -12.69 -8.69
CA CYS A 108 -18.45 -11.47 -9.50
C CYS A 108 -18.93 -11.72 -10.94
N GLY A 109 -18.93 -12.97 -11.39
CA GLY A 109 -19.38 -13.37 -12.73
C GLY A 109 -18.44 -13.01 -13.88
N ASP A 110 -17.25 -12.49 -13.60
CA ASP A 110 -16.26 -12.08 -14.61
C ASP A 110 -14.88 -12.65 -14.29
N MET A 111 -14.58 -13.78 -14.90
CA MET A 111 -13.31 -14.50 -14.72
C MET A 111 -12.11 -13.80 -15.37
N HIS A 112 -12.32 -12.69 -16.11
CA HIS A 112 -11.24 -11.92 -16.72
C HIS A 112 -10.76 -10.75 -15.87
N ARG A 113 -11.27 -10.59 -14.66
CA ARG A 113 -10.78 -9.56 -13.72
C ARG A 113 -9.57 -10.06 -12.96
N ALA A 114 -8.72 -9.11 -12.57
CA ALA A 114 -7.73 -9.37 -11.52
C ALA A 114 -8.37 -9.23 -10.14
N VAL A 115 -7.88 -10.04 -9.20
CA VAL A 115 -8.31 -10.03 -7.79
C VAL A 115 -7.15 -9.59 -6.92
N PHE A 116 -7.46 -8.92 -5.82
CA PHE A 116 -6.49 -8.70 -4.75
C PHE A 116 -7.15 -8.76 -3.37
N SER A 117 -6.34 -8.98 -2.36
CA SER A 117 -6.78 -9.08 -0.97
C SER A 117 -6.00 -8.13 -0.06
N ASP A 118 -6.38 -8.07 1.21
CA ASP A 118 -5.53 -7.47 2.23
C ASP A 118 -4.32 -8.38 2.53
N CYS A 119 -3.31 -7.80 3.17
CA CYS A 119 -2.21 -8.53 3.77
C CYS A 119 -1.97 -8.11 5.22
N ASP A 120 -1.37 -9.00 6.00
CA ASP A 120 -0.76 -8.66 7.28
C ASP A 120 0.74 -8.44 7.07
N PHE A 121 1.25 -7.33 7.53
CA PHE A 121 2.68 -7.11 7.65
C PHE A 121 3.19 -7.68 8.98
N VAL A 122 4.21 -8.50 8.92
CA VAL A 122 4.77 -9.20 10.08
C VAL A 122 6.22 -8.76 10.29
N GLN A 123 6.44 -7.96 11.32
CA GLN A 123 7.78 -7.45 11.67
C GLN A 123 8.70 -8.58 12.14
N TYR A 124 9.81 -8.81 11.46
CA TYR A 124 10.82 -9.77 11.89
C TYR A 124 11.96 -9.07 12.66
N PRO A 125 12.48 -9.63 13.77
CA PRO A 125 12.09 -10.90 14.38
C PRO A 125 10.95 -10.82 15.41
N SER A 126 10.41 -9.63 15.71
CA SER A 126 9.49 -9.41 16.83
C SER A 126 8.13 -10.11 16.69
N GLY A 127 7.72 -10.47 15.46
CA GLY A 127 6.41 -11.05 15.18
C GLY A 127 5.23 -10.07 15.30
N LYS A 128 5.49 -8.78 15.57
CA LYS A 128 4.43 -7.76 15.58
C LYS A 128 3.73 -7.69 14.25
N ARG A 129 2.40 -7.56 14.26
CA ARG A 129 1.56 -7.58 13.06
C ARG A 129 0.73 -6.32 12.94
N TYR A 130 0.54 -5.85 11.71
CA TYR A 130 -0.50 -4.89 11.38
C TYR A 130 -1.16 -5.27 10.05
N ARG A 131 -2.47 -5.11 9.97
CA ARG A 131 -3.24 -5.40 8.76
C ARG A 131 -3.40 -4.16 7.88
N MET A 132 -3.29 -4.35 6.58
CA MET A 132 -3.71 -3.35 5.61
C MET A 132 -5.25 -3.37 5.51
N HIS A 133 -5.92 -2.31 5.99
CA HIS A 133 -7.38 -2.21 5.98
C HIS A 133 -7.86 -1.36 4.80
N ASN A 134 -7.99 -1.98 3.63
CA ASN A 134 -8.37 -1.26 2.43
C ASN A 134 -9.84 -0.85 2.41
N LEU A 135 -10.72 -1.63 3.06
CA LEU A 135 -12.18 -1.39 3.07
C LEU A 135 -12.58 -0.04 3.68
N ARG A 136 -11.69 0.63 4.43
CA ARG A 136 -11.91 1.99 4.95
C ARG A 136 -12.29 3.03 3.90
N TYR A 137 -11.91 2.81 2.64
CA TYR A 137 -12.29 3.67 1.51
C TYR A 137 -13.60 3.27 0.84
N GLY A 138 -14.26 2.19 1.29
CA GLY A 138 -15.44 1.62 0.66
C GLY A 138 -15.10 0.73 -0.53
N LYS A 139 -15.81 -0.40 -0.64
CA LYS A 139 -15.53 -1.45 -1.63
C LYS A 139 -15.49 -0.94 -3.06
N SER A 140 -16.43 -0.08 -3.46
CA SER A 140 -16.52 0.44 -4.83
C SER A 140 -15.26 1.19 -5.27
N LEU A 141 -14.66 1.98 -4.38
CA LEU A 141 -13.42 2.70 -4.66
C LEU A 141 -12.21 1.76 -4.66
N VAL A 142 -12.14 0.86 -3.68
CA VAL A 142 -11.06 -0.12 -3.57
C VAL A 142 -10.99 -0.99 -4.81
N GLU A 143 -12.12 -1.38 -5.39
CA GLU A 143 -12.21 -2.14 -6.63
C GLU A 143 -11.92 -1.32 -7.91
N THR A 144 -11.74 -0.01 -7.79
CA THR A 144 -11.37 0.86 -8.92
C THR A 144 -9.86 0.85 -9.11
N GLY A 145 -9.37 0.31 -10.21
CA GLY A 145 -7.96 0.00 -10.40
C GLY A 145 -7.03 1.21 -10.28
N TRP A 146 -7.35 2.36 -10.93
CA TRP A 146 -6.55 3.57 -10.78
C TRP A 146 -6.51 4.05 -9.32
N PHE A 147 -7.62 3.92 -8.57
CA PHE A 147 -7.68 4.31 -7.17
C PHE A 147 -6.81 3.39 -6.32
N ALA A 148 -6.96 2.07 -6.49
CA ALA A 148 -6.19 1.08 -5.74
C ALA A 148 -4.68 1.27 -5.92
N VAL A 149 -4.23 1.54 -7.16
CA VAL A 149 -2.81 1.82 -7.45
C VAL A 149 -2.38 3.16 -6.87
N ALA A 150 -3.09 4.26 -7.15
CA ALA A 150 -2.72 5.60 -6.70
C ALA A 150 -2.71 5.73 -5.17
N MET A 151 -3.55 4.96 -4.49
CA MET A 151 -3.60 4.92 -3.03
C MET A 151 -2.57 3.97 -2.41
N GLY A 152 -1.89 3.15 -3.21
CA GLY A 152 -0.94 2.16 -2.70
C GLY A 152 -1.61 1.02 -1.95
N LEU A 153 -2.77 0.57 -2.43
CA LEU A 153 -3.58 -0.47 -1.76
C LEU A 153 -3.21 -1.89 -2.18
N ILE A 154 -2.39 -2.05 -3.21
CA ILE A 154 -2.04 -3.35 -3.78
C ILE A 154 -0.63 -3.73 -3.33
N SER A 155 -0.47 -4.91 -2.74
CA SER A 155 0.82 -5.60 -2.64
C SER A 155 0.90 -6.66 -3.74
N GLY A 156 2.04 -6.81 -4.40
CA GLY A 156 2.21 -7.77 -5.50
C GLY A 156 1.79 -9.19 -5.14
N CYS A 157 2.11 -9.63 -3.90
CA CYS A 157 1.76 -10.96 -3.41
C CYS A 157 0.26 -11.17 -3.15
N THR A 158 -0.53 -10.10 -3.06
CA THR A 158 -1.99 -10.20 -2.84
C THR A 158 -2.78 -10.40 -4.14
N LEU A 159 -2.12 -10.36 -5.29
CA LEU A 159 -2.78 -10.40 -6.59
C LEU A 159 -2.97 -11.82 -7.15
N LEU A 160 -4.09 -11.99 -7.83
CA LEU A 160 -4.35 -13.07 -8.78
C LEU A 160 -4.75 -12.44 -10.11
N ILE A 161 -3.92 -12.62 -11.17
CA ILE A 161 -4.03 -11.92 -12.44
C ILE A 161 -4.24 -12.90 -13.58
N PRO A 162 -5.25 -12.73 -14.45
CA PRO A 162 -5.35 -13.53 -15.68
C PRO A 162 -4.08 -13.38 -16.54
N LYS A 163 -3.52 -14.48 -17.05
CA LYS A 163 -2.33 -14.46 -17.91
C LYS A 163 -2.48 -13.52 -19.10
N SER A 164 -3.70 -13.43 -19.65
CA SER A 164 -4.02 -12.54 -20.78
C SER A 164 -3.74 -11.05 -20.53
N TYR A 165 -3.56 -10.63 -19.27
CA TYR A 165 -3.14 -9.26 -18.98
C TYR A 165 -1.69 -9.01 -19.41
N PHE A 166 -0.82 -9.99 -19.23
CA PHE A 166 0.58 -9.88 -19.68
C PHE A 166 0.66 -9.87 -21.21
N ASP A 167 -0.19 -10.65 -21.89
CA ASP A 167 -0.28 -10.63 -23.35
C ASP A 167 -0.74 -9.26 -23.88
N LYS A 168 -1.62 -8.60 -23.15
CA LYS A 168 -2.23 -7.32 -23.57
C LYS A 168 -1.40 -6.09 -23.16
N PHE A 169 -0.82 -6.08 -21.95
CA PHE A 169 -0.19 -4.90 -21.36
C PHE A 169 1.33 -5.04 -21.27
N GLY A 170 1.89 -6.17 -21.72
CA GLY A 170 3.30 -6.50 -21.60
C GLY A 170 3.67 -7.01 -20.21
N VAL A 171 4.91 -7.42 -20.09
CA VAL A 171 5.51 -7.95 -18.86
C VAL A 171 6.19 -6.84 -18.06
N PHE A 172 6.81 -7.16 -16.92
CA PHE A 172 7.51 -6.20 -16.06
C PHE A 172 8.65 -5.50 -16.80
N ASP A 173 8.84 -4.21 -16.55
CA ASP A 173 9.96 -3.44 -17.07
C ASP A 173 11.26 -3.84 -16.32
N GLU A 174 12.19 -4.47 -17.04
CA GLU A 174 13.45 -4.95 -16.48
C GLU A 174 14.45 -3.82 -16.19
N SER A 175 14.20 -2.61 -16.70
CA SER A 175 15.02 -1.43 -16.40
C SER A 175 14.70 -0.80 -15.03
N VAL A 176 13.52 -1.11 -14.46
CA VAL A 176 13.05 -0.65 -13.14
C VAL A 176 13.37 -1.72 -12.12
N ARG A 177 14.17 -1.40 -11.12
CA ARG A 177 14.71 -2.41 -10.20
C ARG A 177 13.82 -2.69 -8.98
N ALA A 178 13.24 -1.65 -8.37
CA ALA A 178 12.56 -1.77 -7.09
C ALA A 178 11.05 -1.52 -7.14
N VAL A 179 10.57 -0.67 -8.05
CA VAL A 179 9.17 -0.26 -8.13
C VAL A 179 8.48 -0.74 -9.41
N ASN A 180 9.03 -1.77 -10.04
CA ASN A 180 8.54 -2.37 -11.28
C ASN A 180 7.11 -2.93 -11.16
N ASP A 181 6.70 -3.32 -9.96
CA ASP A 181 5.37 -3.82 -9.66
C ASP A 181 4.29 -2.72 -9.81
N TYR A 182 4.48 -1.56 -9.21
CA TYR A 182 3.54 -0.44 -9.30
C TYR A 182 3.46 0.16 -10.70
N GLU A 183 4.57 0.17 -11.45
CA GLU A 183 4.59 0.51 -12.87
C GLU A 183 3.67 -0.42 -13.66
N GLN A 184 3.86 -1.74 -13.47
CA GLN A 184 3.07 -2.77 -14.12
C GLN A 184 1.58 -2.69 -13.72
N TRP A 185 1.29 -2.49 -12.43
CA TRP A 185 -0.11 -2.40 -11.95
C TRP A 185 -0.83 -1.17 -12.50
N PHE A 186 -0.16 -0.02 -12.61
CA PHE A 186 -0.78 1.15 -13.20
C PHE A 186 -1.09 0.93 -14.68
N ARG A 187 -0.18 0.37 -15.44
CA ARG A 187 -0.36 0.02 -16.85
C ARG A 187 -1.54 -0.95 -17.05
N MET A 188 -1.66 -1.95 -16.19
CA MET A 188 -2.71 -2.97 -16.28
C MET A 188 -4.07 -2.51 -15.78
N PHE A 189 -4.12 -1.73 -14.69
CA PHE A 189 -5.36 -1.57 -13.93
C PHE A 189 -5.98 -0.18 -14.01
N LYS A 190 -5.30 0.84 -14.50
CA LYS A 190 -5.81 2.23 -14.47
C LYS A 190 -7.22 2.40 -15.02
N ASP A 191 -7.60 1.67 -16.05
CA ASP A 191 -8.92 1.76 -16.71
C ASP A 191 -9.83 0.57 -16.39
N ARG A 192 -9.60 -0.15 -15.27
CA ARG A 192 -10.27 -1.41 -14.97
C ARG A 192 -10.86 -1.43 -13.58
N LYS A 193 -11.89 -2.27 -13.42
CA LYS A 193 -12.36 -2.69 -12.12
C LYS A 193 -11.68 -3.99 -11.72
N LEU A 194 -11.22 -4.05 -10.48
CA LEU A 194 -10.68 -5.23 -9.84
C LEU A 194 -11.76 -5.93 -9.01
N VAL A 195 -11.43 -7.08 -8.46
CA VAL A 195 -12.22 -7.74 -7.42
C VAL A 195 -11.43 -7.65 -6.12
N TYR A 196 -12.06 -7.20 -5.05
CA TYR A 196 -11.41 -7.09 -3.75
C TYR A 196 -11.98 -8.11 -2.76
N VAL A 197 -11.09 -8.82 -2.09
CA VAL A 197 -11.38 -9.76 -1.01
C VAL A 197 -11.00 -9.13 0.32
N ASP A 198 -11.97 -8.78 1.17
CA ASP A 198 -11.75 -8.19 2.50
C ASP A 198 -11.27 -9.25 3.50
N ARG A 199 -10.12 -9.84 3.20
CA ARG A 199 -9.46 -10.83 4.05
C ARG A 199 -7.94 -10.68 3.91
N SER A 200 -7.22 -10.86 5.02
CA SER A 200 -5.75 -10.93 5.00
C SER A 200 -5.30 -12.33 4.59
N LEU A 201 -5.05 -12.50 3.30
CA LEU A 201 -4.71 -13.80 2.70
C LEU A 201 -3.20 -13.99 2.50
N VAL A 202 -2.42 -12.94 2.73
CA VAL A 202 -0.96 -12.93 2.62
C VAL A 202 -0.36 -12.42 3.93
N LYS A 203 0.75 -13.01 4.33
CA LYS A 203 1.58 -12.53 5.42
C LYS A 203 2.90 -12.02 4.82
N SER A 204 3.08 -10.72 4.82
CA SER A 204 4.27 -10.07 4.27
C SER A 204 5.26 -9.78 5.39
N ARG A 205 6.43 -10.37 5.30
CA ARG A 205 7.51 -10.20 6.27
C ARG A 205 8.18 -8.85 6.08
N VAL A 206 8.42 -8.13 7.18
CA VAL A 206 9.17 -6.87 7.18
C VAL A 206 10.51 -7.12 7.85
N HIS A 207 11.60 -6.96 7.11
CA HIS A 207 12.97 -7.18 7.62
C HIS A 207 14.00 -6.27 6.93
N GLU A 208 15.18 -6.13 7.53
CA GLU A 208 16.19 -5.16 7.12
C GLU A 208 16.88 -5.47 5.78
N ARG A 209 16.77 -6.71 5.28
CA ARG A 209 17.41 -7.15 4.03
C ARG A 209 16.51 -7.02 2.79
N GLN A 210 15.32 -6.46 2.92
CA GLN A 210 14.43 -6.25 1.77
C GLN A 210 15.01 -5.21 0.81
N VAL A 211 14.75 -5.39 -0.49
CA VAL A 211 15.18 -4.44 -1.55
C VAL A 211 14.70 -3.03 -1.25
N THR A 212 13.48 -2.87 -0.74
CA THR A 212 12.92 -1.57 -0.35
C THR A 212 13.71 -0.85 0.75
N VAL A 213 14.56 -1.56 1.50
CA VAL A 213 15.41 -1.02 2.57
C VAL A 213 16.86 -0.89 2.11
N THR A 214 17.36 -1.82 1.29
CA THR A 214 18.79 -1.95 0.97
C THR A 214 19.19 -1.33 -0.35
N TYR A 215 18.24 -1.02 -1.24
CA TYR A 215 18.56 -0.45 -2.54
C TYR A 215 18.65 1.08 -2.49
N ASP A 216 19.85 1.63 -2.72
CA ASP A 216 20.12 3.07 -2.65
C ASP A 216 19.31 3.89 -3.68
N GLY A 217 18.97 3.30 -4.83
CA GLY A 217 18.17 3.94 -5.89
C GLY A 217 16.66 4.01 -5.61
N MET A 218 16.17 3.39 -4.53
CA MET A 218 14.74 3.25 -4.23
C MET A 218 13.99 4.58 -4.24
N GLN A 219 14.55 5.63 -3.61
CA GLN A 219 13.87 6.92 -3.51
C GLN A 219 13.74 7.63 -4.87
N GLU A 220 14.73 7.50 -5.75
CA GLU A 220 14.68 8.12 -7.08
C GLU A 220 13.69 7.38 -7.98
N GLU A 221 13.70 6.05 -7.97
CA GLU A 221 12.71 5.26 -8.71
C GLU A 221 11.28 5.54 -8.21
N GLU A 222 11.06 5.64 -6.88
CA GLU A 222 9.75 6.04 -6.33
C GLU A 222 9.31 7.42 -6.83
N LYS A 223 10.19 8.41 -6.84
CA LYS A 223 9.85 9.78 -7.30
C LYS A 223 9.42 9.80 -8.76
N GLU A 224 10.18 9.12 -9.62
CA GLU A 224 9.87 9.03 -11.04
C GLU A 224 8.56 8.28 -11.28
N LEU A 225 8.39 7.12 -10.65
CA LEU A 225 7.17 6.32 -10.76
C LEU A 225 5.93 7.12 -10.35
N TRP A 226 5.95 7.71 -9.15
CA TRP A 226 4.77 8.45 -8.67
C TRP A 226 4.53 9.73 -9.47
N GLY A 227 5.58 10.38 -10.00
CA GLY A 227 5.44 11.46 -10.96
C GLY A 227 4.68 11.01 -12.20
N TRP A 228 5.11 9.90 -12.80
CA TRP A 228 4.47 9.31 -13.97
C TRP A 228 3.02 8.85 -13.69
N ILE A 229 2.75 8.20 -12.55
CA ILE A 229 1.39 7.82 -12.15
C ILE A 229 0.50 9.06 -12.02
N MET A 230 0.95 10.11 -11.33
CA MET A 230 0.16 11.34 -11.13
C MET A 230 -0.14 12.06 -12.45
N GLU A 231 0.79 12.05 -13.40
CA GLU A 231 0.57 12.56 -14.74
C GLU A 231 -0.47 11.71 -15.50
N GLY A 232 -0.34 10.39 -15.44
CA GLY A 232 -1.24 9.43 -16.11
C GLY A 232 -2.66 9.41 -15.55
N LEU A 233 -2.86 9.86 -14.31
CA LEU A 233 -4.19 9.98 -13.71
C LEU A 233 -5.07 11.06 -14.36
N ARG A 234 -4.49 11.99 -15.13
CA ARG A 234 -5.25 13.02 -15.87
C ARG A 234 -6.18 12.41 -16.91
N ASP A 235 -5.80 11.28 -17.47
CA ASP A 235 -6.50 10.61 -18.58
C ASP A 235 -7.49 9.54 -18.10
N VAL A 236 -7.58 9.27 -16.79
CA VAL A 236 -8.53 8.29 -16.25
C VAL A 236 -9.90 8.92 -16.00
N GLY A 237 -10.97 8.22 -16.38
CA GLY A 237 -12.34 8.69 -16.20
C GLY A 237 -12.81 8.61 -14.74
N MET A 238 -12.24 9.44 -13.85
CA MET A 238 -12.53 9.45 -12.40
C MET A 238 -13.99 9.65 -12.08
N GLU A 239 -14.71 10.45 -12.87
CA GLU A 239 -16.13 10.76 -12.69
C GLU A 239 -17.01 9.49 -12.66
N ARG A 240 -16.58 8.42 -13.35
CA ARG A 240 -17.27 7.13 -13.36
C ARG A 240 -17.18 6.36 -12.05
N SER A 241 -16.27 6.76 -11.15
CA SER A 241 -16.09 6.14 -9.84
C SER A 241 -16.96 6.76 -8.75
N GLY A 242 -17.68 7.85 -9.05
CA GLY A 242 -18.52 8.56 -8.10
C GLY A 242 -17.75 9.46 -7.12
N ILE A 243 -16.43 9.62 -7.32
CA ILE A 243 -15.61 10.56 -6.54
C ILE A 243 -15.30 11.80 -7.38
N SER A 244 -15.41 12.99 -6.77
CA SER A 244 -14.96 14.22 -7.41
C SER A 244 -13.45 14.17 -7.64
N PRO A 245 -12.96 14.44 -8.87
CA PRO A 245 -11.53 14.58 -9.13
C PRO A 245 -10.86 15.59 -8.17
N TYR A 246 -11.50 16.71 -7.89
CA TYR A 246 -10.98 17.70 -6.95
C TYR A 246 -10.73 17.13 -5.56
N LEU A 247 -11.67 16.36 -5.02
CA LEU A 247 -11.52 15.73 -3.71
C LEU A 247 -10.38 14.73 -3.72
N PHE A 248 -10.28 13.91 -4.75
CA PHE A 248 -9.22 12.91 -4.86
C PHE A 248 -7.82 13.53 -4.93
N TYR A 249 -7.62 14.52 -5.80
CA TYR A 249 -6.35 15.23 -5.90
C TYR A 249 -6.04 16.01 -4.62
N SER A 250 -7.05 16.58 -3.96
CA SER A 250 -6.92 17.24 -2.66
C SER A 250 -6.42 16.30 -1.56
N MET A 251 -6.77 15.02 -1.63
CA MET A 251 -6.27 14.02 -0.68
C MET A 251 -4.83 13.60 -0.98
N LEU A 252 -4.48 13.46 -2.26
CA LEU A 252 -3.13 13.02 -2.66
C LEU A 252 -2.07 14.10 -2.47
N LEU A 253 -2.39 15.37 -2.73
CA LEU A 253 -1.39 16.45 -2.72
C LEU A 253 -0.59 16.52 -1.41
N PRO A 254 -1.18 16.50 -0.20
CA PRO A 254 -0.42 16.49 1.04
C PRO A 254 0.45 15.25 1.23
N ARG A 255 0.04 14.11 0.68
CA ARG A 255 0.80 12.85 0.76
C ARG A 255 2.19 12.97 0.13
N PHE A 256 2.30 13.73 -0.95
CA PHE A 256 3.55 13.92 -1.67
C PHE A 256 4.27 15.21 -1.27
N ALA A 257 3.54 16.28 -0.99
CA ALA A 257 4.12 17.58 -0.61
C ALA A 257 4.88 17.56 0.72
N CYS A 258 4.55 16.65 1.64
CA CYS A 258 5.30 16.48 2.89
C CYS A 258 6.64 15.73 2.73
N ARG A 259 6.98 15.30 1.50
CA ARG A 259 8.21 14.56 1.20
C ARG A 259 9.20 15.43 0.43
N LYS A 260 10.44 15.49 0.89
CA LYS A 260 11.51 16.24 0.20
C LYS A 260 11.83 15.63 -1.17
N GLY A 261 11.89 16.46 -2.20
CA GLY A 261 12.31 16.04 -3.55
C GLY A 261 11.21 15.48 -4.46
N TRP A 262 9.93 15.47 -4.03
CA TRP A 262 8.81 14.92 -4.81
C TRP A 262 8.14 15.94 -5.75
N HIS A 263 8.93 16.85 -6.31
CA HIS A 263 8.45 18.01 -7.07
C HIS A 263 7.60 17.64 -8.28
N ARG A 264 7.94 16.54 -9.02
CA ARG A 264 7.21 16.11 -10.22
C ARG A 264 5.78 15.69 -9.87
N ALA A 265 5.60 14.82 -8.87
CA ALA A 265 4.27 14.39 -8.43
C ALA A 265 3.45 15.55 -7.86
N VAL A 266 4.07 16.41 -7.02
CA VAL A 266 3.41 17.58 -6.44
C VAL A 266 2.97 18.55 -7.54
N LYS A 267 3.83 18.83 -8.52
CA LYS A 267 3.49 19.69 -9.66
C LYS A 267 2.33 19.11 -10.46
N ALA A 268 2.37 17.82 -10.79
CA ALA A 268 1.29 17.19 -11.54
C ALA A 268 -0.08 17.30 -10.83
N LEU A 269 -0.11 17.05 -9.52
CA LEU A 269 -1.33 17.17 -8.71
C LEU A 269 -1.83 18.62 -8.62
N ARG A 270 -0.91 19.56 -8.41
CA ARG A 270 -1.24 20.98 -8.31
C ARG A 270 -1.80 21.54 -9.61
N ASP A 271 -1.14 21.24 -10.74
CA ASP A 271 -1.56 21.69 -12.07
C ASP A 271 -2.99 21.23 -12.39
N VAL A 272 -3.36 20.00 -11.98
CA VAL A 272 -4.73 19.50 -12.15
C VAL A 272 -5.72 20.19 -11.21
N LEU A 273 -5.37 20.38 -9.94
CA LEU A 273 -6.24 21.05 -8.97
C LEU A 273 -6.58 22.49 -9.40
N PHE A 274 -5.64 23.21 -10.03
CA PHE A 274 -5.90 24.57 -10.56
C PHE A 274 -6.94 24.59 -11.68
N LEU A 275 -7.01 23.51 -12.48
CA LEU A 275 -7.97 23.41 -13.58
C LEU A 275 -9.36 22.93 -13.11
N LEU A 276 -9.44 22.29 -11.95
CA LEU A 276 -10.69 21.76 -11.42
C LEU A 276 -11.44 22.81 -10.60
N LYS A 277 -12.76 22.71 -10.60
CA LYS A 277 -13.63 23.51 -9.75
C LYS A 277 -13.79 22.84 -8.39
N GLU A 278 -13.54 23.58 -7.32
CA GLU A 278 -13.83 23.12 -5.96
C GLU A 278 -15.33 22.80 -5.81
N PRO A 279 -15.71 21.71 -5.12
CA PRO A 279 -17.11 21.43 -4.80
C PRO A 279 -17.77 22.60 -4.05
N ALA A 280 -19.03 22.89 -4.37
CA ALA A 280 -19.76 24.02 -3.77
C ALA A 280 -19.92 23.91 -2.25
N ASP A 281 -19.91 22.67 -1.72
CA ASP A 281 -19.98 22.35 -0.30
C ASP A 281 -18.60 22.24 0.39
N GLY A 282 -17.54 22.67 -0.27
CA GLY A 282 -16.17 22.50 0.22
C GLY A 282 -15.90 23.17 1.57
N GLU A 283 -16.43 24.38 1.79
CA GLU A 283 -16.31 25.08 3.07
C GLU A 283 -17.10 24.39 4.19
N GLU A 284 -18.30 23.94 3.88
CA GLU A 284 -19.12 23.20 4.83
C GLU A 284 -18.43 21.89 5.25
N ARG A 285 -17.88 21.13 4.32
CA ARG A 285 -17.12 19.91 4.62
C ARG A 285 -15.89 20.18 5.51
N ARG A 286 -15.16 21.27 5.26
CA ARG A 286 -14.03 21.66 6.13
C ARG A 286 -14.49 22.02 7.54
N ALA A 287 -15.62 22.74 7.66
CA ALA A 287 -16.21 23.06 8.96
C ALA A 287 -16.68 21.80 9.70
N GLN A 288 -17.37 20.89 9.03
CA GLN A 288 -17.79 19.60 9.60
C GLN A 288 -16.62 18.78 10.08
N LEU A 289 -15.55 18.68 9.26
CA LEU A 289 -14.33 17.96 9.66
C LEU A 289 -13.68 18.60 10.89
N LYS A 290 -13.60 19.93 10.93
CA LYS A 290 -13.06 20.65 12.10
C LYS A 290 -13.90 20.40 13.35
N CYS A 291 -15.23 20.49 13.25
CA CYS A 291 -16.13 20.19 14.38
C CYS A 291 -15.99 18.75 14.87
N LYS A 292 -15.82 17.80 13.93
CA LYS A 292 -15.60 16.40 14.30
C LYS A 292 -14.29 16.23 15.08
N ILE A 293 -13.21 16.92 14.70
CA ILE A 293 -11.93 16.84 15.38
C ILE A 293 -11.97 17.48 16.77
N PHE A 294 -12.64 18.63 16.92
CA PHE A 294 -12.69 19.39 18.17
C PHE A 294 -14.01 19.23 18.96
N SER A 295 -14.84 18.22 18.64
CA SER A 295 -16.17 18.09 19.26
C SER A 295 -16.14 17.76 20.74
N GLU A 296 -15.09 17.10 21.23
CA GLU A 296 -15.00 16.57 22.60
C GLU A 296 -13.83 17.13 23.39
N SER A 297 -12.85 17.75 22.72
CA SER A 297 -11.67 18.37 23.33
C SER A 297 -11.24 19.61 22.55
N GLU A 298 -10.72 20.60 23.25
CA GLU A 298 -10.11 21.80 22.66
C GLU A 298 -8.68 21.51 22.19
N ASP A 299 -7.95 20.60 22.89
CA ASP A 299 -6.55 20.25 22.61
C ASP A 299 -6.46 18.97 21.77
N VAL A 300 -5.84 19.06 20.60
CA VAL A 300 -5.65 17.94 19.66
C VAL A 300 -4.17 17.67 19.43
N TYR A 301 -3.74 16.45 19.72
CA TYR A 301 -2.37 16.01 19.54
C TYR A 301 -2.27 14.85 18.55
N VAL A 302 -1.19 14.82 17.78
CA VAL A 302 -0.86 13.68 16.91
C VAL A 302 0.25 12.85 17.57
N TYR A 303 -0.04 11.60 17.87
CA TYR A 303 0.93 10.68 18.46
C TYR A 303 1.74 9.97 17.36
N CYS A 304 3.06 9.85 17.61
CA CYS A 304 4.12 9.43 16.70
C CYS A 304 4.61 10.54 15.75
N ALA A 305 5.93 10.74 15.74
CA ALA A 305 6.60 11.79 14.96
C ALA A 305 7.02 11.34 13.53
N GLY A 306 6.46 10.23 13.05
CA GLY A 306 6.86 9.55 11.81
C GLY A 306 6.26 10.13 10.53
N ARG A 307 6.40 9.37 9.43
CA ARG A 307 5.92 9.76 8.09
C ARG A 307 4.41 9.91 8.02
N ILE A 308 3.66 9.04 8.71
CA ILE A 308 2.19 9.07 8.71
C ILE A 308 1.70 10.36 9.37
N SER A 309 2.27 10.74 10.51
CA SER A 309 1.94 11.98 11.22
C SER A 309 2.19 13.22 10.38
N ARG A 310 3.35 13.29 9.71
CA ARG A 310 3.67 14.42 8.83
C ARG A 310 2.64 14.56 7.70
N ARG A 311 2.20 13.44 7.12
CA ARG A 311 1.15 13.41 6.11
C ARG A 311 -0.20 13.88 6.67
N LEU A 312 -0.61 13.38 7.82
CA LEU A 312 -1.86 13.74 8.47
C LEU A 312 -1.87 15.24 8.82
N ILE A 313 -0.82 15.74 9.47
CA ILE A 313 -0.69 17.16 9.85
C ILE A 313 -0.74 18.05 8.60
N ALA A 314 -0.03 17.70 7.53
CA ALA A 314 -0.09 18.42 6.27
C ALA A 314 -1.51 18.42 5.70
N SER A 315 -2.19 17.28 5.69
CA SER A 315 -3.56 17.14 5.19
C SER A 315 -4.56 18.00 5.96
N LEU A 316 -4.45 18.05 7.28
CA LEU A 316 -5.29 18.87 8.15
C LEU A 316 -4.99 20.38 7.94
N ARG A 317 -3.71 20.76 7.98
CA ARG A 317 -3.26 22.15 7.80
C ARG A 317 -3.74 22.73 6.47
N TRP A 318 -3.67 22.01 5.38
CA TRP A 318 -4.11 22.48 4.07
C TRP A 318 -5.64 22.65 3.98
N ARG A 319 -6.37 22.06 4.90
CA ARG A 319 -7.81 22.28 5.09
C ARG A 319 -8.11 23.43 6.09
N GLY A 320 -7.06 24.05 6.64
CA GLY A 320 -7.18 25.11 7.63
C GLY A 320 -7.47 24.57 9.04
N ILE A 321 -7.10 23.32 9.31
CA ILE A 321 -7.24 22.66 10.60
C ILE A 321 -5.84 22.48 11.21
N PHE A 322 -5.64 23.02 12.40
CA PHE A 322 -4.35 22.98 13.10
C PHE A 322 -4.49 22.12 14.34
N VAL A 323 -3.47 21.32 14.62
CA VAL A 323 -3.35 20.55 15.85
C VAL A 323 -2.40 21.27 16.82
N ASP A 324 -2.59 21.07 18.13
CA ASP A 324 -1.89 21.83 19.16
C ASP A 324 -0.48 21.29 19.40
N GLY A 325 -0.27 19.98 19.18
CA GLY A 325 1.04 19.40 19.36
C GLY A 325 1.24 18.06 18.66
N VAL A 326 2.50 17.65 18.66
CA VAL A 326 2.91 16.28 18.31
C VAL A 326 3.49 15.65 19.58
N THR A 327 3.26 14.38 19.78
CA THR A 327 3.85 13.64 20.89
C THR A 327 4.43 12.31 20.42
N ASP A 328 5.46 11.84 21.10
CA ASP A 328 6.12 10.56 20.82
C ASP A 328 6.71 9.96 22.10
N SER A 329 6.76 8.62 22.17
CA SER A 329 7.44 7.93 23.27
C SER A 329 8.96 8.03 23.21
N ASN A 330 9.53 8.36 22.04
CA ASN A 330 10.97 8.54 21.89
C ASN A 330 11.41 9.90 22.40
N ALA A 331 12.09 9.90 23.57
CA ALA A 331 12.57 11.12 24.22
C ALA A 331 13.56 11.95 23.36
N ALA A 332 14.24 11.33 22.40
CA ALA A 332 15.14 12.05 21.50
C ALA A 332 14.41 13.02 20.55
N LEU A 333 13.08 12.90 20.43
CA LEU A 333 12.25 13.76 19.58
C LEU A 333 11.61 14.92 20.35
N TRP A 334 11.69 14.92 21.70
CA TRP A 334 11.08 15.97 22.51
C TRP A 334 11.81 17.30 22.33
N GLY A 335 11.04 18.34 22.08
CA GLY A 335 11.57 19.66 21.69
C GLY A 335 11.84 19.84 20.20
N GLU A 336 11.90 18.75 19.41
CA GLU A 336 12.03 18.84 17.97
C GLU A 336 10.73 19.32 17.29
N HIS A 337 10.88 19.90 16.10
CA HIS A 337 9.71 20.36 15.31
C HIS A 337 9.33 19.36 14.22
N ILE A 338 8.19 18.72 14.41
CA ILE A 338 7.61 17.76 13.47
C ILE A 338 6.55 18.45 12.61
N ALA A 339 6.83 18.58 11.32
CA ALA A 339 5.99 19.38 10.41
C ALA A 339 5.75 20.83 10.91
N GLY A 340 6.74 21.42 11.59
CA GLY A 340 6.65 22.76 12.16
C GLY A 340 5.86 22.89 13.46
N ILE A 341 5.55 21.77 14.13
CA ILE A 341 4.85 21.68 15.41
C ILE A 341 5.79 21.06 16.43
N SER A 342 5.85 21.63 17.65
CA SER A 342 6.71 21.10 18.73
C SER A 342 6.29 19.69 19.14
N CYS A 343 7.27 18.80 19.31
CA CYS A 343 7.06 17.47 19.87
C CYS A 343 7.24 17.52 21.40
N VAL A 344 6.20 17.16 22.13
CA VAL A 344 6.18 17.18 23.59
C VAL A 344 6.12 15.77 24.18
N PRO A 345 6.59 15.54 25.42
CA PRO A 345 6.44 14.27 26.11
C PRO A 345 4.96 13.88 26.30
N PRO A 346 4.59 12.60 26.21
CA PRO A 346 3.22 12.16 26.48
C PRO A 346 2.77 12.48 27.93
N SER A 347 3.71 12.61 28.87
CA SER A 347 3.42 12.97 30.28
C SER A 347 2.95 14.41 30.47
N GLU A 348 3.20 15.29 29.51
CA GLU A 348 2.79 16.70 29.53
C GLU A 348 1.40 16.93 28.95
N LEU A 349 0.80 15.93 28.29
CA LEU A 349 -0.52 16.06 27.67
C LEU A 349 -1.63 16.10 28.71
N PRO A 350 -2.65 16.97 28.52
CA PRO A 350 -3.91 16.87 29.25
C PRO A 350 -4.55 15.50 29.09
N LYS A 351 -5.16 14.96 30.15
CA LYS A 351 -5.76 13.61 30.09
C LYS A 351 -7.03 13.53 29.27
N ASP A 352 -7.70 14.65 29.09
CA ASP A 352 -8.86 14.87 28.23
C ASP A 352 -8.51 15.32 26.80
N ALA A 353 -7.21 15.51 26.50
CA ALA A 353 -6.77 15.84 25.15
C ALA A 353 -7.17 14.73 24.16
N ARG A 354 -7.54 15.15 22.96
CA ARG A 354 -7.79 14.23 21.84
C ARG A 354 -6.47 13.82 21.20
N ILE A 355 -6.18 12.53 21.19
CA ILE A 355 -4.95 11.99 20.63
C ILE A 355 -5.25 11.16 19.38
N ILE A 356 -4.72 11.59 18.24
CA ILE A 356 -4.80 10.85 16.96
C ILE A 356 -3.51 10.05 16.79
N VAL A 357 -3.60 8.74 16.90
CA VAL A 357 -2.44 7.85 16.78
C VAL A 357 -2.13 7.61 15.30
N ALA A 358 -1.10 8.26 14.81
CA ALA A 358 -0.66 8.20 13.41
C ALA A 358 0.47 7.18 13.22
N ASN A 359 0.18 5.91 13.48
CA ASN A 359 1.13 4.79 13.41
C ASN A 359 0.41 3.53 12.91
N GLN A 360 1.14 2.68 12.18
CA GLN A 360 0.64 1.39 11.70
C GLN A 360 0.32 0.39 12.82
N TYR A 361 0.96 0.55 13.99
CA TYR A 361 0.74 -0.27 15.20
C TYR A 361 -0.22 0.43 16.18
N TYR A 362 -1.17 1.21 15.68
CA TYR A 362 -2.03 2.06 16.50
C TYR A 362 -2.79 1.29 17.59
N GLY A 363 -3.16 0.03 17.38
CA GLY A 363 -3.88 -0.77 18.36
C GLY A 363 -3.14 -0.93 19.70
N GLU A 364 -1.84 -1.27 19.65
CA GLU A 364 -0.99 -1.38 20.86
C GLU A 364 -0.80 -0.02 21.53
N ILE A 365 -0.54 1.02 20.73
CA ILE A 365 -0.33 2.38 21.22
C ILE A 365 -1.58 2.93 21.88
N MET A 366 -2.75 2.75 21.27
CA MET A 366 -4.02 3.18 21.85
C MET A 366 -4.29 2.50 23.18
N ALA A 367 -4.11 1.18 23.28
CA ALA A 367 -4.28 0.45 24.52
C ALA A 367 -3.32 0.96 25.62
N GLN A 368 -2.07 1.25 25.26
CA GLN A 368 -1.09 1.85 26.19
C GLN A 368 -1.53 3.22 26.68
N LEU A 369 -1.94 4.13 25.79
CA LEU A 369 -2.39 5.48 26.15
C LEU A 369 -3.65 5.44 27.01
N GLN A 370 -4.61 4.57 26.69
CA GLN A 370 -5.82 4.36 27.49
C GLN A 370 -5.48 3.84 28.90
N SER A 371 -4.51 2.92 29.01
CA SER A 371 -4.04 2.45 30.32
C SER A 371 -3.36 3.55 31.17
N GLN A 372 -2.84 4.59 30.51
CA GLN A 372 -2.28 5.78 31.15
C GLN A 372 -3.32 6.84 31.52
N GLY A 373 -4.61 6.57 31.25
CA GLY A 373 -5.74 7.43 31.61
C GLY A 373 -6.15 8.46 30.56
N PHE A 374 -5.69 8.34 29.31
CA PHE A 374 -6.20 9.16 28.22
C PHE A 374 -7.56 8.61 27.76
N THR A 375 -8.57 9.48 27.64
CA THR A 375 -9.94 9.09 27.35
C THR A 375 -10.33 9.21 25.88
N HIS A 376 -9.68 10.12 25.13
CA HIS A 376 -9.98 10.42 23.73
C HIS A 376 -8.82 10.02 22.82
N VAL A 377 -8.68 8.71 22.57
CA VAL A 377 -7.58 8.17 21.75
C VAL A 377 -8.15 7.47 20.52
N GLU A 378 -7.77 7.91 19.34
CA GLU A 378 -8.29 7.43 18.07
C GLU A 378 -7.17 7.03 17.09
N SER A 379 -7.47 6.11 16.18
CA SER A 379 -6.60 5.79 15.05
C SER A 379 -6.73 6.82 13.94
N TYR A 380 -5.62 7.17 13.27
CA TYR A 380 -5.65 8.01 12.08
C TYR A 380 -6.47 7.41 10.91
N ASP A 381 -6.66 6.08 10.89
CA ASP A 381 -7.37 5.38 9.81
C ASP A 381 -8.82 5.82 9.66
N ILE A 382 -9.48 6.20 10.76
CA ILE A 382 -10.86 6.70 10.72
C ILE A 382 -10.98 8.05 10.01
N TRP A 383 -9.88 8.78 9.87
CA TRP A 383 -9.82 10.11 9.23
C TRP A 383 -9.54 10.05 7.73
N ASP A 384 -9.04 8.93 7.21
CA ASP A 384 -8.65 8.81 5.80
C ASP A 384 -9.84 9.06 4.86
N TYR A 385 -11.04 8.55 5.19
CA TYR A 385 -12.24 8.80 4.40
C TYR A 385 -12.70 10.26 4.48
N ASP A 386 -12.74 10.82 5.68
CA ASP A 386 -13.15 12.22 5.88
C ASP A 386 -12.19 13.20 5.18
N LEU A 387 -10.89 12.91 5.21
CA LEU A 387 -9.89 13.67 4.46
C LEU A 387 -10.07 13.53 2.95
N LEU A 388 -10.45 12.35 2.46
CA LEU A 388 -10.77 12.12 1.05
C LEU A 388 -11.98 12.96 0.62
N MET A 389 -13.01 13.04 1.48
CA MET A 389 -14.26 13.74 1.18
C MET A 389 -14.21 15.25 1.46
N THR A 390 -13.08 15.77 1.95
CA THR A 390 -12.91 17.18 2.30
C THR A 390 -11.86 17.84 1.41
N PRO A 391 -12.21 18.89 0.61
CA PRO A 391 -11.25 19.54 -0.26
C PRO A 391 -10.22 20.36 0.54
N ILE A 392 -9.04 20.54 -0.02
CA ILE A 392 -8.07 21.53 0.48
C ILE A 392 -8.50 22.95 0.12
N LYS A 393 -7.99 23.95 0.84
CA LYS A 393 -8.19 25.36 0.43
C LYS A 393 -7.32 25.65 -0.78
N LYS A 394 -7.94 26.22 -1.84
CA LYS A 394 -7.26 26.49 -3.12
C LYS A 394 -6.11 27.49 -2.95
N GLU A 395 -6.29 28.50 -2.10
CA GLU A 395 -5.27 29.52 -1.80
C GLU A 395 -3.98 28.92 -1.20
N LEU A 396 -4.08 27.81 -0.51
CA LEU A 396 -2.91 27.13 0.07
C LEU A 396 -2.10 26.35 -0.98
N CYS A 397 -2.69 26.02 -2.14
CA CYS A 397 -1.95 25.41 -3.24
C CYS A 397 -0.96 26.41 -3.89
N GLU A 398 -1.21 27.72 -3.76
CA GLU A 398 -0.37 28.78 -4.35
C GLU A 398 0.92 28.99 -3.54
N VAL A 399 0.89 28.75 -2.24
CA VAL A 399 1.99 29.03 -1.29
C VAL A 399 3.11 28.00 -1.34
N LEU A 400 2.93 26.90 -2.07
CA LEU A 400 3.84 25.74 -2.09
C LEU A 400 4.71 25.69 -3.37
N SER A 401 4.93 26.84 -4.01
CA SER A 401 5.85 26.99 -5.14
C SER A 401 7.31 27.14 -4.70
#